data_982a42bb7df045fce84be4da98957f79
#
_entry.id   982a42bb7df045fce84be4da98957f79
#
_cell.length_a   1.000
_cell.length_b   1.000
_cell.length_c   1.000
_cell.angle_alpha   90.00
_cell.angle_beta   90.00
_cell.angle_gamma   90.00
#
_symmetry.space_group_name_H-M   'P 1'
#
loop_
_entity.id
_entity.type
_entity.pdbx_description
1 polymer ?
#
loop_
_entity_poly.entity_id
_entity_poly.type
_entity_poly.pdbx_seq_one_letter_code
_entity_poly.pdbx_strand_id
1 'polypeptide(L)'
;MNILQQFLSALYFAKKYGISKSLDISPLFETSISIERGARILEQALDCKPFNQYINNRKRIAIQTGFSDAGRFMGQITSSLAVERLQVKLAEIFQKKLSKKIEVVMFNTHGESIGRGGHPNGIEERNKYVFTAFARNSFIKKGFSFKHETTFQGGDGYLRFGNKDITKNSISSILNSELTPNNVDEDIFYKDTDYSLDFFITLKKWHEDLYNNWDYWQFLDLFSSNLVVPSGSRTNKRTSDYSNERKDPSQIRAISHNAILQQYGYLAHIAGGLGTAASVDAEKFEDLRQKSSRFKQLIEVGLTAKKLSSLNTPLAYARLLDQSYWVARSYTNSEKNMYWAFRKLSKVLKNDKRAESVVRLITMLRDDALDFNLIAPDDLNLHPESNERITLDLLQSIRLALMTHVLLLTSQLPTFSARDNLTPENMLLSALKMDIEKVVSQIKLAFPRVKTNGGLDTSVDTKDNYKNIRDDFVDPLYICNGLILEIGVLISHAFNAHG
;
A
#
# COMPACT_ATOMS: atom_id res chain seq x y z
N MET A 1 -0.30 7.67 25.64
CA MET A 1 -1.36 8.64 26.02
C MET A 1 -2.71 8.00 25.76
N ASN A 2 -3.64 7.98 26.71
CA ASN A 2 -4.95 7.35 26.50
C ASN A 2 -5.76 8.19 25.50
N ILE A 3 -6.47 7.55 24.55
CA ILE A 3 -7.28 8.23 23.51
C ILE A 3 -8.27 9.22 24.14
N LEU A 4 -8.89 8.87 25.29
CA LEU A 4 -9.75 9.78 26.04
C LEU A 4 -9.02 11.07 26.46
N GLN A 5 -7.76 10.98 26.88
CA GLN A 5 -6.96 12.16 27.23
C GLN A 5 -6.68 13.06 26.02
N GLN A 6 -6.49 12.47 24.84
CA GLN A 6 -6.32 13.24 23.59
C GLN A 6 -7.57 14.04 23.26
N PHE A 7 -8.76 13.43 23.38
CA PHE A 7 -10.04 14.13 23.21
C PHE A 7 -10.21 15.31 24.16
N LEU A 8 -9.97 15.06 25.44
CA LEU A 8 -10.10 16.10 26.47
C LEU A 8 -9.08 17.22 26.27
N SER A 9 -7.86 16.90 25.81
CA SER A 9 -6.85 17.91 25.47
C SER A 9 -7.29 18.75 24.29
N ALA A 10 -7.78 18.13 23.18
CA ALA A 10 -8.30 18.87 22.05
C ALA A 10 -9.49 19.79 22.43
N LEU A 11 -10.40 19.27 23.25
CA LEU A 11 -11.54 20.04 23.78
C LEU A 11 -11.09 21.21 24.69
N TYR A 12 -10.08 20.98 25.54
CA TYR A 12 -9.50 22.02 26.38
C TYR A 12 -8.96 23.18 25.52
N PHE A 13 -8.16 22.87 24.50
CA PHE A 13 -7.64 23.90 23.61
C PHE A 13 -8.75 24.60 22.80
N ALA A 14 -9.72 23.86 22.28
CA ALA A 14 -10.86 24.44 21.58
C ALA A 14 -11.65 25.42 22.46
N LYS A 15 -11.83 25.09 23.75
CA LYS A 15 -12.46 26.01 24.73
C LYS A 15 -11.57 27.19 25.05
N LYS A 16 -10.27 26.96 25.29
CA LYS A 16 -9.30 28.02 25.62
C LYS A 16 -9.23 29.10 24.53
N TYR A 17 -9.32 28.69 23.27
CA TYR A 17 -9.29 29.62 22.13
C TYR A 17 -10.68 30.07 21.63
N GLY A 18 -11.74 29.72 22.34
CA GLY A 18 -13.11 30.17 22.01
C GLY A 18 -13.74 29.53 20.76
N ILE A 19 -13.12 28.49 20.17
CA ILE A 19 -13.55 27.87 18.92
C ILE A 19 -14.36 26.59 19.12
N SER A 20 -14.65 26.18 20.35
CA SER A 20 -15.36 24.94 20.65
C SER A 20 -16.78 24.85 20.07
N LYS A 21 -17.39 25.99 19.71
CA LYS A 21 -18.71 26.04 19.08
C LYS A 21 -18.66 25.83 17.55
N SER A 22 -17.52 26.03 16.92
CA SER A 22 -17.32 25.96 15.46
C SER A 22 -16.44 24.78 15.02
N LEU A 23 -15.63 24.23 15.93
CA LEU A 23 -14.69 23.14 15.64
C LEU A 23 -15.32 21.78 15.94
N ASP A 24 -15.23 20.84 15.01
CA ASP A 24 -15.54 19.45 15.24
C ASP A 24 -14.26 18.70 15.68
N ILE A 25 -14.35 18.00 16.82
CA ILE A 25 -13.31 17.11 17.31
C ILE A 25 -13.70 15.70 16.92
N SER A 26 -13.00 15.15 15.92
CA SER A 26 -13.30 13.83 15.34
C SER A 26 -12.23 12.82 15.76
N PRO A 27 -12.61 11.76 16.49
CA PRO A 27 -11.70 10.63 16.74
C PRO A 27 -11.38 9.91 15.44
N LEU A 28 -10.11 9.56 15.25
CA LEU A 28 -9.67 8.70 14.16
C LEU A 28 -9.44 7.26 14.68
N PHE A 29 -10.19 6.33 14.12
CA PHE A 29 -10.04 4.89 14.35
C PHE A 29 -9.42 4.27 13.10
N GLU A 30 -8.11 4.06 13.08
CA GLU A 30 -7.38 3.56 11.91
C GLU A 30 -6.43 2.40 12.19
N THR A 31 -6.16 2.10 13.48
CA THR A 31 -5.35 0.93 13.86
C THR A 31 -6.27 -0.21 14.28
N SER A 32 -5.80 -1.47 14.16
CA SER A 32 -6.54 -2.66 14.61
C SER A 32 -7.12 -2.47 16.02
N ILE A 33 -6.27 -2.08 16.98
CA ILE A 33 -6.68 -1.85 18.37
C ILE A 33 -7.71 -0.73 18.51
N SER A 34 -7.54 0.38 17.78
CA SER A 34 -8.48 1.50 17.86
C SER A 34 -9.84 1.16 17.24
N ILE A 35 -9.89 0.38 16.17
CA ILE A 35 -11.14 -0.08 15.55
C ILE A 35 -11.86 -1.07 16.48
N GLU A 36 -11.14 -2.04 17.04
CA GLU A 36 -11.74 -3.04 17.94
C GLU A 36 -12.28 -2.43 19.24
N ARG A 37 -11.56 -1.46 19.80
CA ARG A 37 -11.91 -0.80 21.08
C ARG A 37 -12.65 0.53 20.89
N GLY A 38 -12.80 1.02 19.67
CA GLY A 38 -13.28 2.36 19.37
C GLY A 38 -14.67 2.64 19.94
N ALA A 39 -15.57 1.69 19.84
CA ALA A 39 -16.91 1.79 20.42
C ALA A 39 -16.87 2.03 21.93
N ARG A 40 -16.08 1.24 22.68
CA ARG A 40 -15.92 1.38 24.14
C ARG A 40 -15.24 2.69 24.51
N ILE A 41 -14.24 3.11 23.74
CA ILE A 41 -13.53 4.38 23.98
C ILE A 41 -14.50 5.55 23.83
N LEU A 42 -15.32 5.53 22.79
CA LEU A 42 -16.30 6.61 22.56
C LEU A 42 -17.44 6.59 23.57
N GLU A 43 -17.88 5.41 24.02
CA GLU A 43 -18.84 5.28 25.11
C GLU A 43 -18.32 5.95 26.39
N GLN A 44 -17.07 5.67 26.78
CA GLN A 44 -16.40 6.32 27.92
C GLN A 44 -16.26 7.83 27.73
N ALA A 45 -15.97 8.29 26.50
CA ALA A 45 -15.88 9.71 26.20
C ALA A 45 -17.26 10.40 26.37
N LEU A 46 -18.34 9.76 25.94
CA LEU A 46 -19.71 10.28 26.09
C LEU A 46 -20.17 10.31 27.56
N ASP A 47 -19.65 9.46 28.42
CA ASP A 47 -19.90 9.50 29.88
C ASP A 47 -19.14 10.67 30.55
N CYS A 48 -18.13 11.22 29.89
CA CYS A 48 -17.41 12.36 30.39
C CYS A 48 -18.23 13.66 30.20
N LYS A 49 -18.65 14.29 31.29
CA LYS A 49 -19.50 15.49 31.29
C LYS A 49 -19.04 16.60 30.36
N PRO A 50 -17.74 17.02 30.30
CA PRO A 50 -17.28 18.04 29.40
C PRO A 50 -17.44 17.71 27.92
N PHE A 51 -17.22 16.43 27.52
CA PHE A 51 -17.36 15.97 26.16
C PHE A 51 -18.83 15.88 25.76
N ASN A 52 -19.68 15.33 26.62
CA ASN A 52 -21.12 15.24 26.39
C ASN A 52 -21.75 16.63 26.21
N GLN A 53 -21.39 17.60 27.06
CA GLN A 53 -21.83 19.00 26.90
C GLN A 53 -21.36 19.61 25.57
N TYR A 54 -20.13 19.32 25.15
CA TYR A 54 -19.61 19.77 23.89
C TYR A 54 -20.44 19.23 22.72
N ILE A 55 -20.73 17.92 22.66
CA ILE A 55 -21.55 17.28 21.62
C ILE A 55 -22.95 17.88 21.58
N ASN A 56 -23.59 18.06 22.73
CA ASN A 56 -24.93 18.66 22.82
C ASN A 56 -24.96 20.13 22.32
N ASN A 57 -23.91 20.89 22.59
CA ASN A 57 -23.77 22.28 22.11
C ASN A 57 -23.51 22.32 20.59
N ARG A 58 -22.72 21.39 20.05
CA ARG A 58 -22.46 21.26 18.63
C ARG A 58 -23.65 20.73 17.83
N LYS A 59 -24.55 19.99 18.48
CA LYS A 59 -25.66 19.22 17.88
C LYS A 59 -25.20 18.23 16.82
N ARG A 60 -23.92 17.82 16.88
CA ARG A 60 -23.33 16.87 15.95
C ARG A 60 -22.14 16.13 16.60
N ILE A 61 -21.93 14.90 16.17
CA ILE A 61 -20.77 14.09 16.51
C ILE A 61 -20.10 13.63 15.22
N ALA A 62 -18.80 13.94 15.07
CA ALA A 62 -18.02 13.54 13.93
C ALA A 62 -17.12 12.35 14.30
N ILE A 63 -17.08 11.34 13.46
CA ILE A 63 -16.27 10.12 13.62
C ILE A 63 -15.46 9.93 12.35
N GLN A 64 -14.17 9.63 12.53
CA GLN A 64 -13.29 9.32 11.42
C GLN A 64 -12.82 7.87 11.52
N THR A 65 -12.92 7.13 10.41
CA THR A 65 -12.39 5.76 10.29
C THR A 65 -11.34 5.71 9.18
N GLY A 66 -10.27 4.93 9.39
CA GLY A 66 -9.19 4.77 8.44
C GLY A 66 -9.05 3.31 8.01
N PHE A 67 -8.78 3.10 6.72
CA PHE A 67 -8.65 1.78 6.12
C PHE A 67 -7.19 1.40 5.83
N SER A 68 -6.33 2.37 5.55
CA SER A 68 -4.96 2.12 5.11
C SER A 68 -4.09 1.48 6.19
N ASP A 69 -4.11 2.04 7.41
CA ASP A 69 -3.30 1.51 8.52
C ASP A 69 -3.83 0.17 9.01
N ALA A 70 -5.14 0.02 9.18
CA ALA A 70 -5.73 -1.26 9.55
C ALA A 70 -5.48 -2.34 8.50
N GLY A 71 -5.63 -1.99 7.21
CA GLY A 71 -5.48 -2.94 6.10
C GLY A 71 -4.09 -3.55 5.98
N ARG A 72 -3.03 -2.85 6.35
CA ARG A 72 -1.68 -3.42 6.33
C ARG A 72 -1.42 -4.45 7.44
N PHE A 73 -2.14 -4.35 8.57
CA PHE A 73 -1.99 -5.26 9.71
C PHE A 73 -2.89 -6.48 9.64
N MET A 74 -4.16 -6.28 9.25
CA MET A 74 -5.18 -7.32 9.28
C MET A 74 -5.78 -7.64 7.91
N GLY A 75 -5.24 -7.09 6.83
CA GLY A 75 -5.78 -7.19 5.48
C GLY A 75 -6.91 -6.20 5.18
N GLN A 76 -7.06 -5.80 3.92
CA GLN A 76 -8.03 -4.78 3.51
C GLN A 76 -9.49 -5.25 3.68
N ILE A 77 -9.79 -6.49 3.33
CA ILE A 77 -11.13 -7.07 3.45
C ILE A 77 -11.52 -7.14 4.93
N THR A 78 -10.64 -7.65 5.77
CA THR A 78 -10.86 -7.73 7.23
C THR A 78 -11.00 -6.35 7.86
N SER A 79 -10.20 -5.39 7.40
CA SER A 79 -10.29 -3.99 7.83
C SER A 79 -11.67 -3.38 7.50
N SER A 80 -12.19 -3.64 6.30
CA SER A 80 -13.51 -3.19 5.90
C SER A 80 -14.62 -3.75 6.81
N LEU A 81 -14.57 -5.04 7.10
CA LEU A 81 -15.53 -5.70 8.03
C LEU A 81 -15.39 -5.18 9.46
N ALA A 82 -14.18 -4.94 9.94
CA ALA A 82 -13.94 -4.41 11.27
C ALA A 82 -14.47 -2.98 11.44
N VAL A 83 -14.30 -2.13 10.42
CA VAL A 83 -14.85 -0.76 10.37
C VAL A 83 -16.37 -0.80 10.35
N GLU A 84 -16.96 -1.64 9.50
CA GLU A 84 -18.43 -1.83 9.45
C GLU A 84 -19.01 -2.24 10.82
N ARG A 85 -18.39 -3.23 11.47
CA ARG A 85 -18.74 -3.64 12.84
C ARG A 85 -18.63 -2.49 13.85
N LEU A 86 -17.59 -1.67 13.76
CA LEU A 86 -17.44 -0.48 14.59
C LEU A 86 -18.61 0.48 14.38
N GLN A 87 -18.95 0.79 13.12
CA GLN A 87 -20.04 1.70 12.77
C GLN A 87 -21.39 1.22 13.35
N VAL A 88 -21.70 -0.07 13.22
CA VAL A 88 -22.92 -0.66 13.80
C VAL A 88 -22.94 -0.53 15.33
N LYS A 89 -21.83 -0.85 16.00
CA LYS A 89 -21.72 -0.69 17.46
C LYS A 89 -21.84 0.77 17.92
N LEU A 90 -21.32 1.71 17.14
CA LEU A 90 -21.48 3.13 17.42
C LEU A 90 -22.95 3.55 17.36
N ALA A 91 -23.72 3.05 16.38
CA ALA A 91 -25.14 3.32 16.32
C ALA A 91 -25.91 2.82 17.59
N GLU A 92 -25.50 1.67 18.15
CA GLU A 92 -26.07 1.15 19.41
C GLU A 92 -25.74 2.03 20.62
N ILE A 93 -24.49 2.48 20.73
CA ILE A 93 -24.03 3.37 21.80
C ILE A 93 -24.75 4.72 21.70
N PHE A 94 -24.85 5.28 20.51
CA PHE A 94 -25.54 6.56 20.30
C PHE A 94 -27.01 6.47 20.68
N GLN A 95 -27.68 5.36 20.38
CA GLN A 95 -29.06 5.13 20.82
C GLN A 95 -29.21 5.25 22.36
N LYS A 96 -28.22 4.79 23.11
CA LYS A 96 -28.24 4.80 24.59
C LYS A 96 -27.79 6.14 25.19
N LYS A 97 -26.87 6.85 24.52
CA LYS A 97 -26.15 7.98 25.12
C LYS A 97 -26.48 9.35 24.53
N LEU A 98 -27.05 9.42 23.35
CA LEU A 98 -27.25 10.67 22.63
C LEU A 98 -28.75 10.97 22.35
N SER A 99 -29.06 12.27 22.28
CA SER A 99 -30.34 12.73 21.77
C SER A 99 -30.44 12.51 20.26
N LYS A 100 -31.61 12.12 19.75
CA LYS A 100 -31.91 11.99 18.31
C LYS A 100 -31.73 13.29 17.52
N LYS A 101 -31.61 14.42 18.18
CA LYS A 101 -31.32 15.73 17.56
C LYS A 101 -29.84 15.93 17.20
N ILE A 102 -28.98 14.96 17.59
CA ILE A 102 -27.55 14.98 17.27
C ILE A 102 -27.35 14.37 15.89
N GLU A 103 -26.79 15.15 14.95
CA GLU A 103 -26.35 14.65 13.64
C GLU A 103 -25.07 13.81 13.79
N VAL A 104 -25.03 12.67 13.11
CA VAL A 104 -23.83 11.81 13.05
C VAL A 104 -23.10 12.11 11.74
N VAL A 105 -21.83 12.49 11.83
CA VAL A 105 -20.96 12.71 10.65
C VAL A 105 -19.96 11.57 10.59
N MET A 106 -20.03 10.77 9.52
CA MET A 106 -19.09 9.69 9.23
C MET A 106 -18.09 10.14 8.18
N PHE A 107 -16.83 10.22 8.58
CA PHE A 107 -15.72 10.58 7.74
C PHE A 107 -14.82 9.35 7.55
N ASN A 108 -14.87 8.73 6.37
CA ASN A 108 -14.07 7.55 6.06
C ASN A 108 -12.81 7.97 5.29
N THR A 109 -11.64 7.80 5.93
CA THR A 109 -10.35 8.09 5.30
C THR A 109 -9.94 6.94 4.41
N HIS A 110 -10.16 7.09 3.13
CA HIS A 110 -9.83 6.10 2.11
C HIS A 110 -9.34 6.77 0.83
N GLY A 111 -8.64 6.03 -0.02
CA GLY A 111 -8.21 6.47 -1.33
C GLY A 111 -8.89 5.71 -2.46
N GLU A 112 -8.52 6.00 -3.71
CA GLU A 112 -9.01 5.26 -4.88
C GLU A 112 -8.29 3.91 -5.04
N SER A 113 -7.07 3.80 -4.56
CA SER A 113 -6.33 2.53 -4.57
C SER A 113 -7.05 1.48 -3.73
N ILE A 114 -7.21 0.27 -4.29
CA ILE A 114 -7.85 -0.87 -3.60
C ILE A 114 -7.13 -1.24 -2.30
N GLY A 115 -5.85 -0.98 -2.16
CA GLY A 115 -5.08 -1.15 -0.91
C GLY A 115 -5.29 -0.06 0.13
N ARG A 116 -6.15 0.92 -0.14
CA ARG A 116 -6.44 2.06 0.74
C ARG A 116 -7.93 2.26 0.98
N GLY A 117 -8.71 1.20 0.93
CA GLY A 117 -10.17 1.24 1.04
C GLY A 117 -10.89 1.60 -0.25
N GLY A 118 -10.18 1.61 -1.39
CA GLY A 118 -10.78 1.76 -2.71
C GLY A 118 -11.60 0.54 -3.12
N HIS A 119 -12.39 0.69 -4.17
CA HIS A 119 -13.15 -0.38 -4.79
C HIS A 119 -12.91 -0.36 -6.31
N PRO A 120 -12.80 -1.51 -7.00
CA PRO A 120 -12.49 -1.56 -8.43
C PRO A 120 -13.55 -0.88 -9.31
N ASN A 121 -14.80 -0.85 -8.89
CA ASN A 121 -15.94 -0.36 -9.68
C ASN A 121 -16.20 1.16 -9.55
N GLY A 122 -15.29 1.92 -9.02
CA GLY A 122 -15.36 3.36 -8.98
C GLY A 122 -16.00 3.96 -7.72
N ILE A 123 -16.29 5.28 -7.77
CA ILE A 123 -16.58 6.07 -6.56
C ILE A 123 -17.92 5.72 -5.90
N GLU A 124 -18.93 5.36 -6.68
CA GLU A 124 -20.24 4.97 -6.13
C GLU A 124 -20.12 3.67 -5.32
N GLU A 125 -19.51 2.63 -5.90
CA GLU A 125 -19.30 1.36 -5.21
C GLU A 125 -18.30 1.50 -4.07
N ARG A 126 -17.27 2.34 -4.21
CA ARG A 126 -16.35 2.67 -3.12
C ARG A 126 -17.10 3.25 -1.91
N ASN A 127 -17.98 4.21 -2.11
CA ASN A 127 -18.76 4.81 -1.03
C ASN A 127 -19.68 3.78 -0.35
N LYS A 128 -20.32 2.90 -1.14
CA LYS A 128 -21.12 1.79 -0.63
C LYS A 128 -20.28 0.75 0.13
N TYR A 129 -19.04 0.54 -0.31
CA TYR A 129 -18.11 -0.41 0.30
C TYR A 129 -17.60 0.06 1.67
N VAL A 130 -17.27 1.35 1.82
CA VAL A 130 -16.68 1.91 3.07
C VAL A 130 -17.73 2.33 4.10
N PHE A 131 -18.95 2.64 3.66
CA PHE A 131 -20.08 2.90 4.54
C PHE A 131 -21.30 2.15 4.02
N THR A 132 -21.38 0.90 4.41
CA THR A 132 -22.33 -0.05 3.86
C THR A 132 -23.77 0.31 4.19
N ALA A 133 -24.68 -0.19 3.38
CA ALA A 133 -26.11 -0.03 3.64
C ALA A 133 -26.52 -0.63 4.99
N PHE A 134 -25.92 -1.73 5.41
CA PHE A 134 -26.15 -2.33 6.72
C PHE A 134 -25.75 -1.38 7.87
N ALA A 135 -24.59 -0.77 7.78
CA ALA A 135 -24.15 0.22 8.75
C ALA A 135 -25.05 1.47 8.73
N ARG A 136 -25.38 2.00 7.54
CA ARG A 136 -26.32 3.15 7.39
C ARG A 136 -27.68 2.87 8.01
N ASN A 137 -28.29 1.72 7.70
CA ASN A 137 -29.57 1.30 8.23
C ASN A 137 -29.55 1.16 9.76
N SER A 138 -28.40 0.78 10.35
CA SER A 138 -28.28 0.71 11.79
C SER A 138 -28.44 2.08 12.47
N PHE A 139 -28.01 3.18 11.86
CA PHE A 139 -28.25 4.55 12.35
C PHE A 139 -29.70 4.99 12.09
N ILE A 140 -30.23 4.76 10.88
CA ILE A 140 -31.57 5.17 10.49
C ILE A 140 -32.62 4.49 11.39
N LYS A 141 -32.55 3.18 11.59
CA LYS A 141 -33.45 2.42 12.46
C LYS A 141 -33.44 2.91 13.92
N LYS A 142 -32.30 3.46 14.35
CA LYS A 142 -32.15 4.06 15.67
C LYS A 142 -32.56 5.53 15.74
N GLY A 143 -33.03 6.09 14.61
CA GLY A 143 -33.59 7.45 14.49
C GLY A 143 -32.54 8.56 14.43
N PHE A 144 -31.31 8.28 14.00
CA PHE A 144 -30.28 9.29 13.78
C PHE A 144 -30.25 9.77 12.33
N SER A 145 -30.12 11.08 12.14
CA SER A 145 -29.64 11.63 10.87
C SER A 145 -28.13 11.43 10.79
N PHE A 146 -27.63 11.10 9.61
CA PHE A 146 -26.20 10.98 9.39
C PHE A 146 -25.80 11.69 8.09
N LYS A 147 -24.52 12.10 8.05
CA LYS A 147 -23.86 12.65 6.88
C LYS A 147 -22.60 11.82 6.62
N HIS A 148 -22.45 11.32 5.40
CA HIS A 148 -21.24 10.66 4.95
C HIS A 148 -20.35 11.66 4.21
N GLU A 149 -19.13 11.85 4.69
CA GLU A 149 -18.14 12.70 4.04
C GLU A 149 -17.27 11.85 3.11
N THR A 150 -17.44 12.04 1.79
CA THR A 150 -16.59 11.40 0.79
C THR A 150 -15.26 12.12 0.71
N THR A 151 -14.17 11.39 0.80
CA THR A 151 -12.82 11.94 0.77
C THR A 151 -12.08 11.63 -0.52
N PHE A 152 -11.24 12.58 -0.93
CA PHE A 152 -10.29 12.44 -2.02
C PHE A 152 -8.92 12.86 -1.50
N GLN A 153 -7.90 12.04 -1.74
CA GLN A 153 -6.54 12.31 -1.29
C GLN A 153 -5.62 12.61 -2.48
N GLY A 154 -4.83 13.67 -2.36
CA GLY A 154 -3.77 13.99 -3.32
C GLY A 154 -4.24 14.03 -4.78
N GLY A 155 -3.64 13.17 -5.58
CA GLY A 155 -3.92 13.07 -7.01
C GLY A 155 -5.36 12.68 -7.36
N ASP A 156 -6.04 11.90 -6.50
CA ASP A 156 -7.43 11.48 -6.72
C ASP A 156 -8.35 12.70 -6.87
N GLY A 157 -8.21 13.67 -5.96
CA GLY A 157 -9.01 14.91 -5.99
C GLY A 157 -8.68 15.75 -7.21
N TYR A 158 -7.41 15.89 -7.56
CA TYR A 158 -6.99 16.61 -8.74
C TYR A 158 -7.55 16.01 -10.03
N LEU A 159 -7.43 14.71 -10.21
CA LEU A 159 -7.93 14.01 -11.40
C LEU A 159 -9.45 14.14 -11.53
N ARG A 160 -10.20 13.99 -10.43
CA ARG A 160 -11.67 14.04 -10.47
C ARG A 160 -12.24 15.44 -10.62
N PHE A 161 -11.57 16.46 -10.10
CA PHE A 161 -12.04 17.84 -10.11
C PHE A 161 -11.24 18.77 -11.01
N GLY A 162 -10.25 18.24 -11.73
CA GLY A 162 -9.47 18.99 -12.73
C GLY A 162 -10.14 19.12 -14.10
N ASN A 163 -11.18 18.33 -14.37
CA ASN A 163 -11.93 18.35 -15.63
C ASN A 163 -13.44 18.45 -15.35
N LYS A 164 -14.16 19.30 -16.10
CA LYS A 164 -15.59 19.59 -15.90
C LYS A 164 -16.48 18.34 -15.98
N ASP A 165 -16.23 17.47 -16.98
CA ASP A 165 -17.07 16.29 -17.20
C ASP A 165 -16.80 15.20 -16.15
N ILE A 166 -15.54 15.01 -15.79
CA ILE A 166 -15.15 14.09 -14.71
C ILE A 166 -15.71 14.58 -13.37
N THR A 167 -15.67 15.90 -13.11
CA THR A 167 -16.28 16.50 -11.92
C THR A 167 -17.77 16.21 -11.84
N LYS A 168 -18.50 16.46 -12.95
CA LYS A 168 -19.95 16.21 -13.03
C LYS A 168 -20.26 14.73 -12.75
N ASN A 169 -19.55 13.81 -13.39
CA ASN A 169 -19.74 12.38 -13.17
C ASN A 169 -19.40 11.97 -11.74
N SER A 170 -18.32 12.51 -11.16
CA SER A 170 -17.93 12.24 -9.77
C SER A 170 -18.99 12.71 -8.79
N ILE A 171 -19.53 13.92 -8.94
CA ILE A 171 -20.62 14.43 -8.09
C ILE A 171 -21.88 13.60 -8.26
N SER A 172 -22.25 13.23 -9.49
CA SER A 172 -23.41 12.36 -9.75
C SER A 172 -23.26 11.01 -9.06
N SER A 173 -22.11 10.38 -9.15
CA SER A 173 -21.81 9.08 -8.49
C SER A 173 -21.86 9.19 -6.95
N ILE A 174 -21.38 10.30 -6.37
CA ILE A 174 -21.49 10.55 -4.94
C ILE A 174 -22.96 10.67 -4.52
N LEU A 175 -23.74 11.47 -5.23
CA LEU A 175 -25.17 11.65 -4.96
C LEU A 175 -25.94 10.32 -5.10
N ASN A 176 -25.66 9.54 -6.14
CA ASN A 176 -26.27 8.22 -6.32
C ASN A 176 -25.96 7.29 -5.15
N SER A 177 -24.73 7.29 -4.64
CA SER A 177 -24.35 6.47 -3.49
C SER A 177 -25.11 6.82 -2.21
N GLU A 178 -25.57 8.07 -2.07
CA GLU A 178 -26.36 8.53 -0.93
C GLU A 178 -27.86 8.24 -1.08
N LEU A 179 -28.37 8.31 -2.30
CA LEU A 179 -29.80 8.21 -2.60
C LEU A 179 -30.32 6.78 -2.80
N THR A 180 -29.43 5.81 -3.05
CA THR A 180 -29.85 4.43 -3.35
C THR A 180 -30.41 3.77 -2.09
N PRO A 181 -31.70 3.44 -2.03
CA PRO A 181 -32.29 2.67 -0.93
C PRO A 181 -31.73 1.25 -0.97
N ASN A 182 -31.34 0.73 0.17
CA ASN A 182 -30.74 -0.59 0.28
C ASN A 182 -31.59 -1.48 1.21
N ASN A 183 -32.22 -2.48 0.66
CA ASN A 183 -32.84 -3.59 1.39
C ASN A 183 -31.73 -4.62 1.77
N VAL A 184 -30.94 -4.30 2.78
CA VAL A 184 -29.75 -5.10 3.14
C VAL A 184 -29.99 -6.00 4.35
N ASP A 185 -31.12 -5.83 5.04
CA ASP A 185 -31.46 -6.63 6.24
C ASP A 185 -31.67 -8.12 5.94
N GLU A 186 -31.77 -8.47 4.66
CA GLU A 186 -32.02 -9.85 4.19
C GLU A 186 -30.73 -10.51 3.65
N ASP A 187 -29.61 -9.78 3.56
CA ASP A 187 -28.37 -10.35 3.06
C ASP A 187 -27.88 -11.49 3.98
N ILE A 188 -27.68 -12.66 3.39
CA ILE A 188 -27.33 -13.88 4.11
C ILE A 188 -25.99 -13.80 4.84
N PHE A 189 -25.06 -12.94 4.40
CA PHE A 189 -23.79 -12.71 5.08
C PHE A 189 -23.98 -12.19 6.51
N TYR A 190 -24.97 -11.35 6.73
CA TYR A 190 -25.29 -10.84 8.07
C TYR A 190 -26.18 -11.79 8.90
N LYS A 191 -26.89 -12.72 8.25
CA LYS A 191 -27.74 -13.73 8.92
C LYS A 191 -26.91 -14.93 9.36
N ASP A 192 -25.95 -15.36 8.55
CA ASP A 192 -25.03 -16.45 8.86
C ASP A 192 -23.84 -15.92 9.65
N THR A 193 -24.07 -15.66 10.93
CA THR A 193 -23.08 -15.05 11.82
C THR A 193 -21.89 -15.97 12.08
N ASP A 194 -22.07 -17.26 12.09
CA ASP A 194 -21.04 -18.24 12.43
C ASP A 194 -20.00 -18.30 11.32
N TYR A 195 -20.43 -18.52 10.09
CA TYR A 195 -19.52 -18.53 8.94
C TYR A 195 -18.85 -17.16 8.73
N SER A 196 -19.60 -16.08 8.81
CA SER A 196 -19.06 -14.72 8.60
C SER A 196 -18.01 -14.37 9.65
N LEU A 197 -18.17 -14.85 10.89
CA LEU A 197 -17.20 -14.67 11.96
C LEU A 197 -15.96 -15.54 11.74
N ASP A 198 -16.13 -16.80 11.35
CA ASP A 198 -15.01 -17.72 11.05
C ASP A 198 -14.20 -17.22 9.86
N PHE A 199 -14.85 -16.77 8.81
CA PHE A 199 -14.19 -16.13 7.65
C PHE A 199 -13.37 -14.91 8.09
N PHE A 200 -13.98 -14.02 8.89
CA PHE A 200 -13.29 -12.84 9.41
C PHE A 200 -12.07 -13.20 10.27
N ILE A 201 -12.23 -14.13 11.21
CA ILE A 201 -11.16 -14.52 12.14
C ILE A 201 -10.01 -15.20 11.40
N THR A 202 -10.32 -16.11 10.48
CA THR A 202 -9.33 -16.84 9.69
C THR A 202 -8.51 -15.88 8.83
N LEU A 203 -9.19 -15.00 8.10
CA LEU A 203 -8.54 -14.01 7.25
C LEU A 203 -7.70 -13.01 8.06
N LYS A 204 -8.21 -12.54 9.21
CA LYS A 204 -7.50 -11.66 10.13
C LYS A 204 -6.21 -12.31 10.64
N LYS A 205 -6.32 -13.55 11.15
CA LYS A 205 -5.18 -14.30 11.68
C LYS A 205 -4.11 -14.50 10.61
N TRP A 206 -4.51 -14.89 9.42
CA TRP A 206 -3.59 -15.08 8.30
C TRP A 206 -2.77 -13.82 8.01
N HIS A 207 -3.42 -12.65 7.99
CA HIS A 207 -2.73 -11.37 7.77
C HIS A 207 -1.86 -10.93 8.95
N GLU A 208 -2.27 -11.20 10.18
CA GLU A 208 -1.45 -10.95 11.36
C GLU A 208 -0.19 -11.83 11.35
N ASP A 209 -0.31 -13.10 10.95
CA ASP A 209 0.81 -14.02 10.79
C ASP A 209 1.75 -13.57 9.67
N LEU A 210 1.21 -13.14 8.51
CA LEU A 210 1.99 -12.53 7.43
C LEU A 210 2.74 -11.28 7.91
N TYR A 211 2.04 -10.39 8.61
CA TYR A 211 2.63 -9.15 9.09
C TYR A 211 3.77 -9.38 10.08
N ASN A 212 3.70 -10.42 10.89
CA ASN A 212 4.74 -10.82 11.84
C ASN A 212 5.81 -11.72 11.23
N ASN A 213 5.68 -12.10 9.97
CA ASN A 213 6.62 -12.96 9.27
C ASN A 213 7.92 -12.21 8.94
N TRP A 214 9.06 -12.75 9.35
CA TRP A 214 10.38 -12.15 9.09
C TRP A 214 10.72 -12.05 7.59
N ASP A 215 10.32 -13.04 6.80
CA ASP A 215 10.59 -13.04 5.35
C ASP A 215 9.76 -11.96 4.63
N TYR A 216 8.53 -11.70 5.09
CA TYR A 216 7.73 -10.55 4.62
C TYR A 216 8.37 -9.21 4.93
N TRP A 217 8.99 -9.11 6.09
CA TRP A 217 9.77 -7.96 6.52
C TRP A 217 10.97 -7.70 5.65
N GLN A 218 11.79 -8.74 5.40
CA GLN A 218 12.95 -8.64 4.52
C GLN A 218 12.54 -8.21 3.11
N PHE A 219 11.41 -8.71 2.64
CA PHE A 219 10.83 -8.31 1.37
C PHE A 219 10.45 -6.83 1.35
N LEU A 220 9.71 -6.36 2.34
CA LEU A 220 9.33 -4.96 2.44
C LEU A 220 10.54 -4.02 2.62
N ASP A 221 11.52 -4.38 3.44
CA ASP A 221 12.71 -3.55 3.66
C ASP A 221 13.59 -3.45 2.41
N LEU A 222 13.79 -4.55 1.70
CA LEU A 222 14.59 -4.58 0.49
C LEU A 222 14.07 -3.60 -0.56
N PHE A 223 12.76 -3.52 -0.66
CA PHE A 223 12.11 -2.75 -1.70
C PHE A 223 11.54 -1.40 -1.22
N SER A 224 11.63 -1.10 0.08
CA SER A 224 10.91 0.02 0.69
C SER A 224 11.44 1.40 0.33
N SER A 225 12.69 1.50 -0.14
CA SER A 225 13.30 2.82 -0.21
C SER A 225 13.35 3.43 -1.58
N ASN A 226 13.32 2.65 -2.68
CA ASN A 226 14.04 3.15 -3.84
C ASN A 226 13.37 2.94 -5.20
N LEU A 227 12.31 2.14 -5.27
CA LEU A 227 11.52 1.97 -6.49
C LEU A 227 10.11 2.55 -6.36
N VAL A 228 9.78 3.05 -5.19
CA VAL A 228 8.47 3.63 -4.91
C VAL A 228 8.51 5.08 -5.32
N VAL A 229 7.76 5.40 -6.36
CA VAL A 229 7.49 6.79 -6.70
C VAL A 229 6.92 7.48 -5.46
N PRO A 230 7.43 8.66 -5.08
CA PRO A 230 6.90 9.38 -3.92
C PRO A 230 5.39 9.56 -4.07
N SER A 231 4.62 8.89 -3.23
CA SER A 231 3.17 9.02 -3.17
C SER A 231 2.77 9.63 -1.85
N GLY A 232 1.95 10.69 -1.90
CA GLY A 232 1.48 11.40 -0.73
C GLY A 232 2.42 12.52 -0.24
N SER A 233 1.99 13.23 0.79
CA SER A 233 2.63 14.46 1.30
C SER A 233 3.80 14.22 2.27
N ARG A 234 4.20 12.96 2.51
CA ARG A 234 5.18 12.61 3.54
C ARG A 234 6.19 11.60 3.01
N THR A 235 7.41 11.64 3.57
CA THR A 235 8.46 10.66 3.29
C THR A 235 8.01 9.22 3.62
N ASN A 236 8.51 8.24 2.87
CA ASN A 236 8.14 6.83 3.01
C ASN A 236 8.48 6.24 4.38
N LYS A 237 9.53 6.73 5.03
CA LYS A 237 9.97 6.30 6.38
C LYS A 237 9.66 7.35 7.44
N ARG A 238 9.41 6.89 8.66
CA ARG A 238 9.32 7.78 9.82
C ARG A 238 10.73 8.22 10.22
N THR A 239 10.89 9.46 10.65
CA THR A 239 12.18 10.13 10.90
C THR A 239 13.05 9.56 12.03
N SER A 240 12.60 8.52 12.74
CA SER A 240 13.34 7.85 13.81
C SER A 240 14.32 6.76 13.34
N ASP A 241 14.51 6.57 12.03
CA ASP A 241 15.14 5.37 11.45
C ASP A 241 16.62 5.50 11.09
N TYR A 242 17.36 6.29 11.83
CA TYR A 242 18.81 6.34 11.67
C TYR A 242 19.58 5.25 12.44
N SER A 243 18.90 4.36 13.18
CA SER A 243 19.53 3.25 13.88
C SER A 243 19.64 2.02 12.98
N ASN A 244 20.79 1.34 13.03
CA ASN A 244 21.05 0.06 12.35
C ASN A 244 20.32 -1.14 13.00
N GLU A 245 19.35 -0.90 13.87
CA GLU A 245 18.59 -1.94 14.57
C GLU A 245 17.44 -2.47 13.73
N ARG A 246 17.00 -3.71 14.07
CA ARG A 246 15.88 -4.42 13.42
C ARG A 246 14.70 -3.49 13.15
N LYS A 247 14.43 -3.25 11.89
CA LYS A 247 13.34 -2.37 11.48
C LYS A 247 12.00 -3.08 11.69
N ASP A 248 11.11 -2.42 12.42
CA ASP A 248 9.74 -2.89 12.64
C ASP A 248 8.84 -2.47 11.46
N PRO A 249 7.91 -3.32 10.88
CA PRO A 249 6.94 -2.97 9.84
C PRO A 249 6.16 -1.71 10.13
N SER A 250 5.93 -1.41 11.37
CA SER A 250 5.26 -0.18 11.77
C SER A 250 5.99 1.09 11.34
N GLN A 251 7.28 1.00 11.02
CA GLN A 251 8.09 2.14 10.56
C GLN A 251 7.81 2.52 9.11
N ILE A 252 7.36 1.56 8.29
CA ILE A 252 6.89 1.85 6.94
C ILE A 252 5.46 2.41 7.04
N ARG A 253 5.19 3.55 6.41
CA ARG A 253 3.85 4.15 6.39
C ARG A 253 2.89 3.30 5.57
N ALA A 254 1.59 3.35 5.88
CA ALA A 254 0.58 2.55 5.19
C ALA A 254 0.52 2.79 3.68
N ILE A 255 0.61 4.04 3.25
CA ILE A 255 0.64 4.38 1.81
C ILE A 255 1.88 3.79 1.14
N SER A 256 3.06 3.94 1.77
CA SER A 256 4.30 3.38 1.26
C SER A 256 4.28 1.86 1.21
N HIS A 257 3.73 1.20 2.22
CA HIS A 257 3.55 -0.26 2.24
C HIS A 257 2.71 -0.74 1.04
N ASN A 258 1.57 -0.11 0.79
CA ASN A 258 0.73 -0.41 -0.37
C ASN A 258 1.49 -0.18 -1.69
N ALA A 259 2.18 0.95 -1.82
CA ALA A 259 2.96 1.29 -3.00
C ALA A 259 4.10 0.29 -3.27
N ILE A 260 4.79 -0.20 -2.24
CA ILE A 260 5.82 -1.24 -2.36
C ILE A 260 5.21 -2.51 -2.97
N LEU A 261 4.09 -2.99 -2.42
CA LEU A 261 3.45 -4.21 -2.90
C LEU A 261 2.98 -4.07 -4.36
N GLN A 262 2.45 -2.91 -4.74
CA GLN A 262 2.10 -2.61 -6.13
C GLN A 262 3.34 -2.66 -7.05
N GLN A 263 4.43 -2.03 -6.64
CA GLN A 263 5.69 -2.03 -7.41
C GLN A 263 6.27 -3.43 -7.62
N TYR A 264 6.04 -4.35 -6.67
CA TYR A 264 6.45 -5.75 -6.81
C TYR A 264 5.40 -6.65 -7.44
N GLY A 265 4.26 -6.07 -7.82
CA GLY A 265 3.23 -6.79 -8.54
C GLY A 265 2.51 -7.86 -7.73
N TYR A 266 2.48 -7.76 -6.39
CA TYR A 266 1.67 -8.65 -5.55
C TYR A 266 1.10 -7.94 -4.31
N LEU A 267 -0.21 -7.76 -4.30
CA LEU A 267 -0.96 -7.08 -3.24
C LEU A 267 -1.31 -8.07 -2.10
N ALA A 268 -0.30 -8.56 -1.38
CA ALA A 268 -0.43 -9.59 -0.34
C ALA A 268 -1.48 -9.22 0.73
N HIS A 269 -1.59 -7.94 1.10
CA HIS A 269 -2.53 -7.46 2.12
C HIS A 269 -4.00 -7.40 1.63
N ILE A 270 -4.28 -7.75 0.38
CA ILE A 270 -5.64 -7.83 -0.18
C ILE A 270 -5.94 -9.24 -0.69
N ALA A 271 -5.06 -9.76 -1.55
CA ALA A 271 -5.28 -11.05 -2.21
C ALA A 271 -4.90 -12.25 -1.34
N GLY A 272 -4.04 -12.04 -0.34
CA GLY A 272 -3.58 -13.11 0.54
C GLY A 272 -4.62 -13.49 1.58
N GLY A 273 -4.59 -14.76 2.01
CA GLY A 273 -5.48 -15.33 3.00
C GLY A 273 -6.86 -15.75 2.48
N LEU A 274 -7.21 -15.35 1.26
CA LEU A 274 -8.53 -15.69 0.69
C LEU A 274 -8.67 -17.20 0.43
N GLY A 275 -7.64 -17.85 -0.05
CA GLY A 275 -7.64 -19.31 -0.24
C GLY A 275 -7.82 -20.04 1.08
N THR A 276 -7.03 -19.68 2.07
CA THR A 276 -7.12 -20.26 3.42
C THR A 276 -8.51 -20.04 4.04
N ALA A 277 -9.07 -18.83 3.93
CA ALA A 277 -10.39 -18.53 4.49
C ALA A 277 -11.53 -19.23 3.71
N ALA A 278 -11.42 -19.36 2.40
CA ALA A 278 -12.38 -20.07 1.57
C ALA A 278 -12.35 -21.58 1.80
N SER A 279 -11.18 -22.17 2.09
CA SER A 279 -10.98 -23.60 2.33
C SER A 279 -11.57 -24.10 3.65
N VAL A 280 -11.97 -23.21 4.58
CA VAL A 280 -12.65 -23.60 5.83
C VAL A 280 -13.98 -24.28 5.54
N ASP A 281 -14.76 -23.71 4.61
CA ASP A 281 -16.02 -24.27 4.10
C ASP A 281 -16.25 -23.75 2.67
N ALA A 282 -15.75 -24.50 1.68
CA ALA A 282 -15.80 -24.09 0.29
C ALA A 282 -17.22 -24.05 -0.29
N GLU A 283 -18.13 -24.91 0.17
CA GLU A 283 -19.52 -24.90 -0.29
C GLU A 283 -20.23 -23.65 0.20
N LYS A 284 -20.02 -23.29 1.45
CA LYS A 284 -20.60 -22.09 2.04
C LYS A 284 -20.01 -20.81 1.46
N PHE A 285 -18.71 -20.81 1.18
CA PHE A 285 -18.05 -19.70 0.49
C PHE A 285 -18.72 -19.42 -0.85
N GLU A 286 -18.93 -20.46 -1.64
CA GLU A 286 -19.56 -20.35 -2.96
C GLU A 286 -21.03 -19.94 -2.86
N ASP A 287 -21.79 -20.49 -1.91
CA ASP A 287 -23.19 -20.11 -1.66
C ASP A 287 -23.30 -18.61 -1.32
N LEU A 288 -22.44 -18.11 -0.42
CA LEU A 288 -22.39 -16.69 -0.08
C LEU A 288 -21.96 -15.82 -1.25
N ARG A 289 -20.98 -16.28 -2.02
CA ARG A 289 -20.49 -15.56 -3.21
C ARG A 289 -21.60 -15.39 -4.25
N GLN A 290 -22.48 -16.36 -4.39
CA GLN A 290 -23.62 -16.27 -5.32
C GLN A 290 -24.78 -15.44 -4.78
N LYS A 291 -25.12 -15.55 -3.49
CA LYS A 291 -26.37 -15.03 -2.91
C LYS A 291 -26.20 -13.73 -2.12
N SER A 292 -25.00 -13.43 -1.60
CA SER A 292 -24.77 -12.25 -0.78
C SER A 292 -24.16 -11.11 -1.60
N SER A 293 -24.84 -9.99 -1.64
CA SER A 293 -24.32 -8.75 -2.26
C SER A 293 -23.10 -8.22 -1.51
N ARG A 294 -23.10 -8.29 -0.17
CA ARG A 294 -21.99 -7.83 0.64
C ARG A 294 -20.76 -8.70 0.46
N PHE A 295 -20.93 -10.02 0.52
CA PHE A 295 -19.82 -10.95 0.35
C PHE A 295 -19.21 -10.84 -1.05
N LYS A 296 -20.06 -10.76 -2.09
CA LYS A 296 -19.61 -10.52 -3.47
C LYS A 296 -18.75 -9.26 -3.59
N GLN A 297 -19.17 -8.17 -2.99
CA GLN A 297 -18.42 -6.90 -2.99
C GLN A 297 -17.06 -7.01 -2.30
N LEU A 298 -16.97 -7.77 -1.19
CA LEU A 298 -15.69 -8.03 -0.49
C LEU A 298 -14.74 -8.87 -1.35
N ILE A 299 -15.27 -9.95 -1.94
CA ILE A 299 -14.47 -10.87 -2.75
C ILE A 299 -14.00 -10.22 -4.05
N GLU A 300 -14.79 -9.34 -4.65
CA GLU A 300 -14.41 -8.60 -5.87
C GLU A 300 -13.14 -7.77 -5.70
N VAL A 301 -12.93 -7.17 -4.53
CA VAL A 301 -11.67 -6.47 -4.21
C VAL A 301 -10.49 -7.44 -4.21
N GLY A 302 -10.66 -8.61 -3.60
CA GLY A 302 -9.64 -9.67 -3.57
C GLY A 302 -9.36 -10.24 -4.96
N LEU A 303 -10.39 -10.54 -5.74
CA LEU A 303 -10.29 -11.02 -7.12
C LEU A 303 -9.53 -10.03 -8.01
N THR A 304 -9.87 -8.75 -7.91
CA THR A 304 -9.18 -7.69 -8.67
C THR A 304 -7.70 -7.63 -8.30
N ALA A 305 -7.38 -7.64 -7.00
CA ALA A 305 -6.00 -7.69 -6.55
C ALA A 305 -5.25 -8.93 -7.08
N LYS A 306 -5.92 -10.07 -7.11
CA LYS A 306 -5.38 -11.34 -7.61
C LYS A 306 -5.11 -11.27 -9.11
N LYS A 307 -6.07 -10.78 -9.90
CA LYS A 307 -5.92 -10.64 -11.37
C LYS A 307 -4.75 -9.74 -11.76
N LEU A 308 -4.49 -8.68 -10.99
CA LEU A 308 -3.38 -7.77 -11.22
C LEU A 308 -2.04 -8.28 -10.68
N SER A 309 -2.04 -9.30 -9.82
CA SER A 309 -0.85 -9.78 -9.10
C SER A 309 -0.15 -10.94 -9.81
N SER A 310 1.19 -11.01 -9.67
CA SER A 310 2.03 -12.11 -10.13
C SER A 310 3.06 -12.48 -9.07
N LEU A 311 3.01 -13.69 -8.58
CA LEU A 311 4.03 -14.24 -7.67
C LEU A 311 5.38 -14.48 -8.36
N ASN A 312 5.42 -14.51 -9.69
CA ASN A 312 6.67 -14.63 -10.44
C ASN A 312 7.46 -13.32 -10.46
N THR A 313 6.79 -12.17 -10.38
CA THR A 313 7.45 -10.87 -10.40
C THR A 313 8.44 -10.68 -9.24
N PRO A 314 8.04 -10.83 -7.94
CA PRO A 314 9.00 -10.72 -6.85
C PRO A 314 10.12 -11.75 -6.89
N LEU A 315 9.86 -12.97 -7.37
CA LEU A 315 10.89 -13.98 -7.59
C LEU A 315 11.93 -13.55 -8.63
N ALA A 316 11.49 -12.91 -9.70
CA ALA A 316 12.39 -12.41 -10.74
C ALA A 316 13.33 -11.33 -10.19
N TYR A 317 12.83 -10.43 -9.35
CA TYR A 317 13.69 -9.46 -8.65
C TYR A 317 14.63 -10.12 -7.64
N ALA A 318 14.16 -11.12 -6.90
CA ALA A 318 14.99 -11.84 -5.94
C ALA A 318 16.20 -12.52 -6.61
N ARG A 319 16.07 -12.98 -7.86
CA ARG A 319 17.18 -13.55 -8.62
C ARG A 319 18.36 -12.61 -8.79
N LEU A 320 18.15 -11.30 -8.83
CA LEU A 320 19.24 -10.33 -8.90
C LEU A 320 20.12 -10.34 -7.64
N LEU A 321 19.61 -10.87 -6.53
CA LEU A 321 20.30 -11.00 -5.25
C LEU A 321 20.80 -12.43 -4.97
N ASP A 322 20.64 -13.34 -5.92
CA ASP A 322 21.09 -14.71 -5.82
C ASP A 322 22.49 -14.86 -6.45
N GLN A 323 23.45 -15.31 -5.65
CA GLN A 323 24.79 -15.62 -6.11
C GLN A 323 24.79 -16.57 -7.32
N SER A 324 23.96 -17.62 -7.25
CA SER A 324 23.93 -18.69 -8.27
C SER A 324 23.46 -18.18 -9.63
N TYR A 325 22.58 -17.19 -9.66
CA TYR A 325 22.14 -16.53 -10.89
C TYR A 325 23.31 -15.90 -11.65
N TRP A 326 24.19 -15.19 -10.95
CA TRP A 326 25.34 -14.54 -11.58
C TRP A 326 26.43 -15.52 -11.98
N VAL A 327 26.63 -16.59 -11.18
CA VAL A 327 27.51 -17.71 -11.54
C VAL A 327 27.03 -18.39 -12.82
N ALA A 328 25.74 -18.74 -12.90
CA ALA A 328 25.16 -19.38 -14.07
C ALA A 328 25.30 -18.53 -15.34
N ARG A 329 25.10 -17.22 -15.25
CA ARG A 329 25.29 -16.30 -16.41
C ARG A 329 26.71 -16.29 -16.94
N SER A 330 27.72 -16.52 -16.11
CA SER A 330 29.10 -16.58 -16.58
C SER A 330 29.37 -17.74 -17.53
N TYR A 331 28.58 -18.80 -17.49
CA TYR A 331 28.68 -19.96 -18.39
C TYR A 331 27.87 -19.79 -19.67
N THR A 332 26.82 -19.01 -19.64
CA THR A 332 25.85 -18.88 -20.74
C THR A 332 26.12 -17.66 -21.62
N ASN A 333 26.88 -16.70 -21.11
CA ASN A 333 27.16 -15.46 -21.84
C ASN A 333 28.42 -15.61 -22.70
N SER A 334 28.30 -15.32 -23.99
CA SER A 334 29.40 -15.30 -24.95
C SER A 334 30.34 -14.07 -24.80
N GLU A 335 29.90 -13.06 -24.05
CA GLU A 335 30.64 -11.81 -23.87
C GLU A 335 31.71 -11.93 -22.80
N LYS A 336 32.95 -12.16 -23.19
CA LYS A 336 34.09 -12.27 -22.28
C LYS A 336 34.29 -11.02 -21.40
N ASN A 337 33.86 -9.85 -21.86
CA ASN A 337 33.98 -8.59 -21.13
C ASN A 337 33.12 -8.53 -19.86
N MET A 338 32.00 -9.31 -19.81
CA MET A 338 31.09 -9.35 -18.67
C MET A 338 31.51 -10.31 -17.56
N TYR A 339 32.50 -11.16 -17.79
CA TYR A 339 32.99 -12.13 -16.81
C TYR A 339 33.35 -11.49 -15.46
N TRP A 340 34.05 -10.37 -15.50
CA TRP A 340 34.48 -9.67 -14.28
C TRP A 340 33.30 -9.05 -13.51
N ALA A 341 32.28 -8.57 -14.22
CA ALA A 341 31.06 -8.08 -13.62
C ALA A 341 30.34 -9.19 -12.87
N PHE A 342 30.09 -10.34 -13.52
CA PHE A 342 29.45 -11.50 -12.90
C PHE A 342 30.24 -12.03 -11.69
N ARG A 343 31.58 -12.11 -11.81
CA ARG A 343 32.42 -12.53 -10.71
C ARG A 343 32.35 -11.57 -9.51
N LYS A 344 32.33 -10.25 -9.75
CA LYS A 344 32.22 -9.23 -8.69
C LYS A 344 30.87 -9.32 -7.99
N LEU A 345 29.78 -9.39 -8.74
CA LEU A 345 28.41 -9.56 -8.20
C LEU A 345 28.28 -10.86 -7.40
N SER A 346 28.72 -11.99 -7.95
CA SER A 346 28.73 -13.28 -7.27
C SER A 346 29.53 -13.25 -5.95
N LYS A 347 30.66 -12.57 -5.90
CA LYS A 347 31.45 -12.43 -4.66
C LYS A 347 30.76 -11.61 -3.59
N VAL A 348 30.16 -10.48 -3.98
CA VAL A 348 29.47 -9.59 -3.04
C VAL A 348 28.23 -10.26 -2.46
N LEU A 349 27.54 -11.11 -3.24
CA LEU A 349 26.33 -11.82 -2.85
C LEU A 349 26.55 -13.16 -2.16
N LYS A 350 27.82 -13.57 -1.94
CA LYS A 350 28.15 -14.92 -1.41
C LYS A 350 27.42 -15.33 -0.13
N ASN A 351 27.15 -14.37 0.75
CA ASN A 351 26.48 -14.63 2.03
C ASN A 351 25.11 -13.90 2.14
N ASP A 352 24.59 -13.43 1.01
CA ASP A 352 23.29 -12.73 0.97
C ASP A 352 22.15 -13.75 1.03
N LYS A 353 21.27 -13.60 2.00
CA LYS A 353 20.11 -14.51 2.19
C LYS A 353 18.77 -13.88 1.79
N ARG A 354 18.79 -12.67 1.21
CA ARG A 354 17.54 -11.98 0.85
C ARG A 354 16.75 -12.71 -0.23
N ALA A 355 17.43 -13.30 -1.21
CA ALA A 355 16.78 -14.12 -2.24
C ALA A 355 16.06 -15.33 -1.63
N GLU A 356 16.69 -16.03 -0.69
CA GLU A 356 16.11 -17.18 0.01
C GLU A 356 14.87 -16.77 0.82
N SER A 357 14.92 -15.63 1.52
CA SER A 357 13.77 -15.07 2.26
C SER A 357 12.58 -14.81 1.34
N VAL A 358 12.81 -14.21 0.19
CA VAL A 358 11.73 -13.96 -0.79
C VAL A 358 11.16 -15.29 -1.30
N VAL A 359 12.00 -16.29 -1.58
CA VAL A 359 11.52 -17.61 -2.05
C VAL A 359 10.63 -18.27 -1.00
N ARG A 360 11.02 -18.26 0.29
CA ARG A 360 10.18 -18.83 1.37
C ARG A 360 8.84 -18.11 1.50
N LEU A 361 8.86 -16.76 1.46
CA LEU A 361 7.64 -15.97 1.46
C LEU A 361 6.72 -16.33 0.30
N ILE A 362 7.26 -16.39 -0.92
CA ILE A 362 6.46 -16.67 -2.11
C ILE A 362 5.90 -18.12 -2.08
N THR A 363 6.61 -19.07 -1.49
CA THR A 363 6.08 -20.42 -1.30
C THR A 363 4.82 -20.40 -0.43
N MET A 364 4.86 -19.72 0.72
CA MET A 364 3.68 -19.55 1.58
C MET A 364 2.52 -18.83 0.86
N LEU A 365 2.81 -17.79 0.07
CA LEU A 365 1.78 -17.08 -0.68
C LEU A 365 1.20 -17.91 -1.83
N ARG A 366 1.98 -18.84 -2.41
CA ARG A 366 1.50 -19.76 -3.45
C ARG A 366 0.51 -20.78 -2.93
N ASP A 367 0.72 -21.31 -1.73
CA ASP A 367 -0.18 -22.28 -1.13
C ASP A 367 -1.58 -21.68 -0.96
N ASP A 368 -1.69 -20.50 -0.35
CA ASP A 368 -2.95 -19.78 -0.24
C ASP A 368 -3.55 -19.41 -1.62
N ALA A 369 -2.71 -19.03 -2.58
CA ALA A 369 -3.15 -18.71 -3.93
C ALA A 369 -3.68 -19.93 -4.69
N LEU A 370 -3.13 -21.11 -4.46
CA LEU A 370 -3.59 -22.36 -5.05
C LEU A 370 -4.98 -22.73 -4.51
N ASP A 371 -5.16 -22.69 -3.19
CA ASP A 371 -6.45 -22.98 -2.56
C ASP A 371 -7.54 -22.09 -3.12
N PHE A 372 -7.28 -20.79 -3.26
CA PHE A 372 -8.25 -19.87 -3.82
C PHE A 372 -8.56 -20.15 -5.30
N ASN A 373 -7.56 -20.53 -6.10
CA ASN A 373 -7.75 -20.91 -7.50
C ASN A 373 -8.62 -22.15 -7.68
N LEU A 374 -8.52 -23.11 -6.73
CA LEU A 374 -9.32 -24.34 -6.76
C LEU A 374 -10.79 -24.08 -6.38
N ILE A 375 -11.04 -23.13 -5.52
CA ILE A 375 -12.40 -22.82 -5.02
C ILE A 375 -13.15 -21.86 -5.94
N ALA A 376 -12.47 -20.92 -6.57
CA ALA A 376 -13.06 -19.91 -7.46
C ALA A 376 -12.44 -19.92 -8.88
N PRO A 377 -12.44 -21.06 -9.61
CA PRO A 377 -11.75 -21.18 -10.89
C PRO A 377 -12.33 -20.28 -11.98
N ASP A 378 -13.64 -20.12 -12.04
CA ASP A 378 -14.32 -19.36 -13.10
C ASP A 378 -14.11 -17.85 -12.98
N ASP A 379 -14.06 -17.32 -11.75
CA ASP A 379 -13.77 -15.89 -11.51
C ASP A 379 -12.31 -15.54 -11.74
N LEU A 380 -11.46 -16.53 -11.54
CA LEU A 380 -10.03 -16.43 -11.74
C LEU A 380 -9.63 -16.84 -13.16
N ASN A 381 -10.56 -16.93 -14.11
CA ASN A 381 -10.19 -17.00 -15.54
C ASN A 381 -9.20 -15.87 -15.80
N LEU A 382 -8.05 -16.11 -15.24
CA LEU A 382 -6.79 -15.46 -15.47
C LEU A 382 -6.43 -15.86 -16.87
N HIS A 383 -7.20 -15.30 -17.86
CA HIS A 383 -6.68 -15.30 -19.19
C HIS A 383 -5.33 -14.63 -19.06
N PRO A 384 -4.23 -15.37 -19.24
CA PRO A 384 -2.91 -14.74 -19.27
C PRO A 384 -2.84 -13.66 -20.36
N GLU A 385 -3.90 -13.47 -21.08
CA GLU A 385 -4.16 -12.61 -22.21
C GLU A 385 -4.96 -11.34 -21.87
N SER A 386 -5.28 -11.02 -20.59
CA SER A 386 -5.83 -9.70 -20.32
C SER A 386 -4.77 -8.64 -20.64
N ASN A 387 -5.15 -7.63 -21.42
CA ASN A 387 -4.24 -6.56 -21.84
C ASN A 387 -3.56 -5.88 -20.63
N GLU A 388 -4.26 -5.78 -19.51
CA GLU A 388 -3.70 -5.22 -18.26
C GLU A 388 -2.59 -6.09 -17.69
N ARG A 389 -2.77 -7.42 -17.69
CA ARG A 389 -1.77 -8.35 -17.16
C ARG A 389 -0.53 -8.38 -18.04
N ILE A 390 -0.72 -8.47 -19.36
CA ILE A 390 0.38 -8.43 -20.35
C ILE A 390 1.16 -7.12 -20.21
N THR A 391 0.45 -6.00 -20.08
CA THR A 391 1.09 -4.68 -19.89
C THR A 391 1.92 -4.63 -18.62
N LEU A 392 1.39 -5.13 -17.48
CA LEU A 392 2.14 -5.18 -16.21
C LEU A 392 3.38 -6.08 -16.33
N ASP A 393 3.26 -7.26 -16.93
CA ASP A 393 4.38 -8.17 -17.12
C ASP A 393 5.47 -7.58 -18.02
N LEU A 394 5.08 -6.85 -19.06
CA LEU A 394 6.01 -6.13 -19.93
C LEU A 394 6.74 -5.02 -19.18
N LEU A 395 6.02 -4.16 -18.46
CA LEU A 395 6.61 -3.09 -17.65
C LEU A 395 7.58 -3.64 -16.59
N GLN A 396 7.20 -4.73 -15.92
CA GLN A 396 8.05 -5.40 -14.93
C GLN A 396 9.30 -5.99 -15.59
N SER A 397 9.16 -6.60 -16.76
CA SER A 397 10.29 -7.20 -17.49
C SER A 397 11.29 -6.14 -17.96
N ILE A 398 10.82 -5.02 -18.50
CA ILE A 398 11.68 -3.90 -18.92
C ILE A 398 12.40 -3.33 -17.70
N ARG A 399 11.69 -3.08 -16.60
CA ARG A 399 12.31 -2.55 -15.37
C ARG A 399 13.36 -3.50 -14.80
N LEU A 400 13.09 -4.81 -14.81
CA LEU A 400 14.04 -5.83 -14.37
C LEU A 400 15.31 -5.84 -15.24
N ALA A 401 15.16 -5.70 -16.56
CA ALA A 401 16.29 -5.58 -17.48
C ALA A 401 17.12 -4.32 -17.21
N LEU A 402 16.47 -3.17 -17.01
CA LEU A 402 17.15 -1.92 -16.62
C LEU A 402 17.89 -2.04 -15.30
N MET A 403 17.31 -2.67 -14.30
CA MET A 403 17.97 -2.91 -13.00
C MET A 403 19.16 -3.86 -13.14
N THR A 404 19.02 -4.91 -13.95
CA THR A 404 20.13 -5.80 -14.28
C THR A 404 21.26 -5.02 -14.92
N HIS A 405 20.94 -4.13 -15.85
CA HIS A 405 21.92 -3.27 -16.51
C HIS A 405 22.61 -2.31 -15.52
N VAL A 406 21.87 -1.70 -14.60
CA VAL A 406 22.43 -0.87 -13.52
C VAL A 406 23.42 -1.67 -12.65
N LEU A 407 23.09 -2.91 -12.28
CA LEU A 407 24.00 -3.78 -11.51
C LEU A 407 25.27 -4.11 -12.29
N LEU A 408 25.16 -4.36 -13.60
CA LEU A 408 26.30 -4.61 -14.45
C LEU A 408 27.19 -3.37 -14.61
N LEU A 409 26.61 -2.21 -14.87
CA LEU A 409 27.35 -0.94 -14.94
C LEU A 409 28.09 -0.62 -13.64
N THR A 410 27.38 -0.70 -12.49
CA THR A 410 27.99 -0.40 -11.19
C THR A 410 29.07 -1.39 -10.81
N SER A 411 28.96 -2.65 -11.23
CA SER A 411 30.00 -3.66 -10.99
C SER A 411 31.29 -3.42 -11.79
N GLN A 412 31.21 -2.69 -12.90
CA GLN A 412 32.32 -2.40 -13.82
C GLN A 412 32.95 -1.00 -13.61
N LEU A 413 32.40 -0.22 -12.67
CA LEU A 413 32.97 1.09 -12.38
C LEU A 413 34.47 1.00 -12.11
N PRO A 414 35.31 1.83 -12.77
CA PRO A 414 36.74 1.89 -12.50
C PRO A 414 37.00 2.40 -11.09
N THR A 415 38.18 2.08 -10.56
CA THR A 415 38.64 2.64 -9.29
C THR A 415 38.91 4.14 -9.45
N PHE A 416 38.46 4.93 -8.50
CA PHE A 416 38.70 6.36 -8.42
C PHE A 416 39.06 6.76 -6.99
N SER A 417 39.62 7.95 -6.83
CA SER A 417 40.01 8.44 -5.50
C SER A 417 38.79 8.57 -4.60
N ALA A 418 38.79 7.81 -3.49
CA ALA A 418 37.71 7.86 -2.52
C ALA A 418 37.70 9.18 -1.76
N ARG A 419 36.61 9.94 -1.89
CA ARG A 419 36.29 11.08 -1.03
C ARG A 419 34.90 10.86 -0.46
N ASP A 420 34.68 11.21 0.78
CA ASP A 420 33.38 11.18 1.43
C ASP A 420 32.67 9.82 1.34
N ASN A 421 33.39 8.70 1.46
CA ASN A 421 32.88 7.32 1.30
C ASN A 421 32.31 7.01 -0.10
N LEU A 422 32.63 7.80 -1.11
CA LEU A 422 32.28 7.53 -2.50
C LEU A 422 33.24 6.49 -3.08
N THR A 423 32.86 5.22 -3.07
CA THR A 423 33.63 4.13 -3.66
C THR A 423 32.76 3.33 -4.64
N PRO A 424 33.36 2.67 -5.66
CA PRO A 424 32.63 1.76 -6.54
C PRO A 424 31.91 0.65 -5.78
N GLU A 425 32.49 0.18 -4.67
CA GLU A 425 31.89 -0.84 -3.80
C GLU A 425 30.62 -0.32 -3.12
N ASN A 426 30.66 0.90 -2.57
CA ASN A 426 29.48 1.50 -1.93
C ASN A 426 28.36 1.80 -2.94
N MET A 427 28.71 2.16 -4.16
CA MET A 427 27.74 2.34 -5.25
C MET A 427 27.09 1.01 -5.65
N LEU A 428 27.88 -0.06 -5.76
CA LEU A 428 27.39 -1.41 -6.02
C LEU A 428 26.47 -1.89 -4.90
N LEU A 429 26.84 -1.67 -3.63
CA LEU A 429 26.00 -2.01 -2.49
C LEU A 429 24.68 -1.22 -2.48
N SER A 430 24.72 0.05 -2.90
CA SER A 430 23.49 0.84 -3.07
C SER A 430 22.61 0.28 -4.19
N ALA A 431 23.20 -0.09 -5.33
CA ALA A 431 22.49 -0.73 -6.44
C ALA A 431 21.86 -2.06 -6.02
N LEU A 432 22.56 -2.89 -5.24
CA LEU A 432 22.05 -4.16 -4.67
C LEU A 432 20.95 -3.96 -3.61
N LYS A 433 20.83 -2.75 -3.06
CA LYS A 433 19.67 -2.33 -2.26
C LYS A 433 18.55 -1.72 -3.11
N MET A 434 18.70 -1.80 -4.43
CA MET A 434 17.78 -1.19 -5.41
C MET A 434 17.63 0.33 -5.26
N ASP A 435 18.62 0.99 -4.64
CA ASP A 435 18.69 2.45 -4.43
C ASP A 435 19.38 3.13 -5.63
N ILE A 436 18.69 3.11 -6.77
CA ILE A 436 19.26 3.59 -8.02
C ILE A 436 19.46 5.11 -8.01
N GLU A 437 18.54 5.83 -7.37
CA GLU A 437 18.65 7.28 -7.24
C GLU A 437 19.90 7.68 -6.43
N LYS A 438 20.20 6.93 -5.37
CA LYS A 438 21.43 7.13 -4.59
C LYS A 438 22.67 6.81 -5.41
N VAL A 439 22.67 5.75 -6.22
CA VAL A 439 23.77 5.42 -7.14
C VAL A 439 24.01 6.58 -8.10
N VAL A 440 22.97 7.10 -8.73
CA VAL A 440 23.05 8.22 -9.67
C VAL A 440 23.56 9.49 -8.97
N SER A 441 23.09 9.75 -7.75
CA SER A 441 23.58 10.89 -6.96
C SER A 441 25.06 10.76 -6.61
N GLN A 442 25.50 9.58 -6.18
CA GLN A 442 26.90 9.31 -5.85
C GLN A 442 27.82 9.40 -7.07
N ILE A 443 27.41 8.82 -8.22
CA ILE A 443 28.24 8.86 -9.42
C ILE A 443 28.34 10.28 -10.00
N LYS A 444 27.29 11.10 -9.88
CA LYS A 444 27.35 12.52 -10.25
C LYS A 444 28.34 13.32 -9.38
N LEU A 445 28.47 12.99 -8.11
CA LEU A 445 29.42 13.60 -7.20
C LEU A 445 30.85 13.14 -7.53
N ALA A 446 31.04 11.85 -7.88
CA ALA A 446 32.36 11.33 -8.28
C ALA A 446 32.82 11.87 -9.64
N PHE A 447 31.90 12.07 -10.56
CA PHE A 447 32.15 12.54 -11.94
C PHE A 447 31.25 13.75 -12.29
N PRO A 448 31.49 14.93 -11.70
CA PRO A 448 30.66 16.13 -11.95
C PRO A 448 30.81 16.61 -13.39
N ARG A 449 29.78 17.24 -13.98
CA ARG A 449 29.92 17.91 -15.28
C ARG A 449 30.82 19.12 -15.14
N VAL A 450 31.95 19.10 -15.79
CA VAL A 450 32.86 20.27 -15.87
C VAL A 450 32.19 21.26 -16.84
N LYS A 451 31.87 22.46 -16.38
CA LYS A 451 31.54 23.57 -17.27
C LYS A 451 32.82 23.98 -17.99
N THR A 452 32.80 23.97 -19.30
CA THR A 452 33.95 24.28 -20.18
C THR A 452 34.40 25.74 -20.18
N ASN A 453 33.99 26.54 -19.21
CA ASN A 453 34.36 27.95 -19.09
C ASN A 453 35.39 28.11 -17.99
N GLY A 454 36.68 28.11 -18.40
CA GLY A 454 37.79 28.68 -17.64
C GLY A 454 38.72 27.71 -16.90
N GLY A 455 39.81 27.31 -17.53
CA GLY A 455 41.12 27.38 -16.92
C GLY A 455 41.47 26.37 -15.82
N LEU A 456 41.45 25.06 -16.11
CA LEU A 456 42.41 24.12 -15.56
C LEU A 456 42.90 23.26 -16.72
N ASP A 457 44.15 23.45 -17.07
CA ASP A 457 44.84 22.69 -18.10
C ASP A 457 45.13 21.28 -17.56
N THR A 458 44.11 20.39 -17.66
CA THR A 458 44.30 18.97 -17.41
C THR A 458 44.85 18.35 -18.69
N SER A 459 45.90 17.51 -18.56
CA SER A 459 46.51 16.80 -19.68
C SER A 459 45.46 16.11 -20.55
N VAL A 460 45.68 16.03 -21.87
CA VAL A 460 44.74 15.48 -22.88
C VAL A 460 44.24 14.08 -22.47
N ASP A 461 45.09 13.23 -21.93
CA ASP A 461 44.78 11.86 -21.49
C ASP A 461 43.71 11.79 -20.36
N THR A 462 43.73 12.76 -19.45
CA THR A 462 42.76 12.82 -18.36
C THR A 462 41.39 13.29 -18.84
N LYS A 463 41.31 14.12 -19.89
CA LYS A 463 40.03 14.60 -20.45
C LYS A 463 39.28 13.50 -21.19
N ASP A 464 40.00 12.70 -21.99
CA ASP A 464 39.40 11.62 -22.77
C ASP A 464 38.97 10.46 -21.87
N ASN A 465 39.74 10.05 -20.90
CA ASN A 465 39.34 9.04 -19.92
C ASN A 465 38.17 9.48 -19.08
N TYR A 466 38.09 10.74 -18.67
CA TYR A 466 36.95 11.27 -17.94
C TYR A 466 35.68 11.34 -18.77
N LYS A 467 35.79 11.71 -20.06
CA LYS A 467 34.67 11.69 -21.00
C LYS A 467 34.16 10.28 -21.22
N ASN A 468 35.05 9.31 -21.46
CA ASN A 468 34.67 7.91 -21.64
C ASN A 468 33.95 7.35 -20.41
N ILE A 469 34.42 7.64 -19.18
CA ILE A 469 33.70 7.20 -17.98
C ILE A 469 32.30 7.80 -17.88
N ARG A 470 32.14 9.04 -18.30
CA ARG A 470 30.79 9.66 -18.32
C ARG A 470 29.92 9.03 -19.36
N ASP A 471 30.36 8.84 -20.57
CA ASP A 471 29.60 8.30 -21.69
C ASP A 471 29.26 6.81 -21.45
N ASP A 472 30.20 6.05 -20.84
CA ASP A 472 30.04 4.60 -20.63
C ASP A 472 29.27 4.26 -19.34
N PHE A 473 29.26 5.09 -18.32
CA PHE A 473 28.68 4.77 -17.00
C PHE A 473 27.71 5.82 -16.47
N VAL A 474 28.09 7.11 -16.47
CA VAL A 474 27.29 8.14 -15.79
C VAL A 474 25.97 8.41 -16.51
N ASP A 475 26.06 8.65 -17.81
CA ASP A 475 24.88 8.99 -18.63
C ASP A 475 23.96 7.78 -18.82
N PRO A 476 24.43 6.53 -19.05
CA PRO A 476 23.57 5.35 -19.03
C PRO A 476 22.87 5.11 -17.70
N LEU A 477 23.55 5.27 -16.56
CA LEU A 477 22.92 5.13 -15.23
C LEU A 477 21.83 6.18 -15.00
N TYR A 478 22.06 7.41 -15.49
CA TYR A 478 21.05 8.47 -15.39
C TYR A 478 19.80 8.16 -16.23
N ILE A 479 19.99 7.67 -17.46
CA ILE A 479 18.91 7.27 -18.35
C ILE A 479 18.14 6.10 -17.73
N CYS A 480 18.82 5.06 -17.23
CA CYS A 480 18.19 3.92 -16.59
C CYS A 480 17.32 4.36 -15.39
N ASN A 481 17.82 5.27 -14.54
CA ASN A 481 17.07 5.80 -13.42
C ASN A 481 15.79 6.50 -13.87
N GLY A 482 15.85 7.35 -14.90
CA GLY A 482 14.68 8.03 -15.46
C GLY A 482 13.62 7.05 -15.92
N LEU A 483 14.01 6.06 -16.72
CA LEU A 483 13.10 5.01 -17.24
C LEU A 483 12.53 4.13 -16.11
N ILE A 484 13.32 3.76 -15.11
CA ILE A 484 12.86 2.98 -13.95
C ILE A 484 11.77 3.74 -13.18
N LEU A 485 11.95 5.06 -12.99
CA LEU A 485 10.94 5.90 -12.33
C LEU A 485 9.66 6.03 -13.16
N GLU A 486 9.77 6.27 -14.46
CA GLU A 486 8.61 6.33 -15.37
C GLU A 486 7.82 5.02 -15.36
N ILE A 487 8.49 3.88 -15.44
CA ILE A 487 7.85 2.56 -15.34
C ILE A 487 7.18 2.39 -13.98
N GLY A 488 7.80 2.88 -12.90
CA GLY A 488 7.19 2.87 -11.57
C GLY A 488 5.86 3.66 -11.51
N VAL A 489 5.79 4.79 -12.18
CA VAL A 489 4.55 5.58 -12.34
C VAL A 489 3.49 4.78 -13.10
N LEU A 490 3.86 4.19 -14.24
CA LEU A 490 2.93 3.40 -15.06
C LEU A 490 2.37 2.18 -14.30
N ILE A 491 3.21 1.48 -13.53
CA ILE A 491 2.76 0.38 -12.67
C ILE A 491 1.77 0.88 -11.61
N SER A 492 2.04 2.02 -10.96
CA SER A 492 1.12 2.59 -9.98
C SER A 492 -0.23 2.93 -10.61
N HIS A 493 -0.25 3.47 -11.81
CA HIS A 493 -1.50 3.77 -12.55
C HIS A 493 -2.28 2.49 -12.87
N ALA A 494 -1.63 1.41 -13.26
CA ALA A 494 -2.28 0.12 -13.53
C ALA A 494 -2.99 -0.47 -12.30
N PHE A 495 -2.56 -0.11 -11.09
CA PHE A 495 -3.21 -0.46 -9.82
C PHE A 495 -4.19 0.62 -9.31
N ASN A 496 -4.56 1.60 -10.12
CA ASN A 496 -5.36 2.76 -9.72
C ASN A 496 -4.80 3.50 -8.49
N ALA A 497 -3.48 3.58 -8.39
CA ALA A 497 -2.79 4.26 -7.31
C ALA A 497 -2.46 5.71 -7.71
N HIS A 498 -3.31 6.64 -7.33
CA HIS A 498 -3.23 8.05 -7.72
C HIS A 498 -2.84 8.97 -6.54
N GLY A 499 -1.88 8.61 -5.77
CA GLY A 499 -1.41 9.52 -4.75
C GLY A 499 -1.07 8.92 -3.42
#